data_ce43ed75cbea6308d50cf75f9feb7125
#
_entry.id   ce43ed75cbea6308d50cf75f9feb7125
#
_cell.length_a   1.000
_cell.length_b   1.000
_cell.length_c   1.000
_cell.angle_alpha   90.00
_cell.angle_beta   90.00
_cell.angle_gamma   90.00
#
_symmetry.space_group_name_H-M   'P 1'
#
loop_
_entity.id
_entity.type
_entity.pdbx_description
1 polymer ?
#
loop_
_entity_poly.entity_id
_entity_poly.type
_entity_poly.pdbx_seq_one_letter_code
_entity_poly.pdbx_strand_id
1 'polypeptide(L)'
;ATSGSIPNAKGGVAAAALAQLGRFQDCTSLVSNALAAQGIYHHGWPASYFSLGTVTSDPQPGDLIYYANGGTGLAHIAVYIGNGQAVHGGWQGNQTVIASAYVGSGPVFIRLR
;
A
#
# COMPACT_ATOMS: atom_id res chain seq x y z
N ALA A 1 -0.58 16.34 16.51
CA ALA A 1 -0.69 16.41 16.23
C ALA A 1 -0.94 16.19 15.93
N THR A 2 -1.06 16.33 16.01
CA THR A 2 -1.25 16.39 15.62
C THR A 2 -1.63 16.22 15.03
N SER A 3 -1.74 16.41 14.89
CA SER A 3 -2.04 16.43 14.28
C SER A 3 -2.25 16.04 13.80
N GLY A 4 -2.34 16.02 13.76
CA GLY A 4 -2.54 15.76 13.20
C GLY A 4 -2.84 15.08 13.02
N SER A 5 -2.86 14.84 13.22
CA SER A 5 -3.18 14.25 13.02
C SER A 5 -3.98 13.68 12.72
N ILE A 6 -4.24 14.00 12.65
CA ILE A 6 -5.14 13.57 12.20
C ILE A 6 -5.66 12.89 11.81
N PRO A 7 -5.91 12.95 12.42
CA PRO A 7 -6.46 11.75 11.94
C PRO A 7 -6.71 11.61 10.56
N ASN A 8 -5.80 11.69 9.99
CA ASN A 8 -5.77 11.39 8.59
C ASN A 8 -5.35 9.94 8.48
N ALA A 9 -6.33 9.05 8.36
CA ALA A 9 -6.06 7.62 8.25
C ALA A 9 -5.14 7.33 7.07
N LYS A 10 -5.29 8.06 5.96
CA LYS A 10 -4.45 7.86 4.77
C LYS A 10 -2.98 8.11 5.05
N GLY A 11 -2.66 9.25 5.69
CA GLY A 11 -1.30 9.55 6.09
C GLY A 11 -0.76 8.54 7.10
N GLY A 12 -1.62 8.09 8.01
CA GLY A 12 -1.27 7.05 8.99
C GLY A 12 -0.98 5.71 8.35
N VAL A 13 -1.66 5.38 7.26
CA VAL A 13 -1.39 4.15 6.49
C VAL A 13 0.02 4.18 5.91
N ALA A 14 0.44 5.31 5.36
CA ALA A 14 1.81 5.45 4.84
C ALA A 14 2.84 5.26 5.95
N ALA A 15 2.64 5.91 7.09
CA ALA A 15 3.54 5.78 8.23
C ALA A 15 3.58 4.34 8.75
N ALA A 16 2.43 3.68 8.83
CA ALA A 16 2.34 2.30 9.29
C ALA A 16 3.02 1.34 8.32
N ALA A 17 2.96 1.61 7.02
CA ALA A 17 3.68 0.82 6.02
C ALA A 17 5.19 0.98 6.19
N LEU A 18 5.67 2.22 6.36
CA LEU A 18 7.09 2.51 6.56
C LEU A 18 7.63 1.85 7.83
N ALA A 19 6.80 1.73 8.86
CA ALA A 19 7.21 1.08 10.11
C ALA A 19 7.48 -0.42 9.95
N GLN A 20 7.08 -1.02 8.83
CA GLN A 20 7.25 -2.45 8.58
C GLN A 20 8.48 -2.77 7.72
N LEU A 21 9.27 -1.78 7.33
CA LEU A 21 10.44 -2.01 6.48
C LEU A 21 11.35 -3.08 7.11
N GLY A 22 11.80 -4.00 6.26
CA GLY A 22 12.66 -5.10 6.68
C GLY A 22 11.92 -6.36 7.13
N ARG A 23 10.60 -6.30 7.34
CA ARG A 23 9.84 -7.50 7.69
C ARG A 23 9.74 -8.44 6.49
N PHE A 24 9.73 -9.73 6.78
CA PHE A 24 9.48 -10.77 5.78
C PHE A 24 7.98 -11.07 5.78
N GLN A 25 7.30 -10.71 4.71
CA GLN A 25 5.85 -10.87 4.57
C GLN A 25 5.45 -10.64 3.12
N ASP A 26 4.27 -11.15 2.71
CA ASP A 26 3.79 -10.90 1.37
C ASP A 26 3.17 -9.50 1.23
N CYS A 27 2.80 -9.13 0.00
CA CYS A 27 2.27 -7.80 -0.29
C CYS A 27 0.95 -7.53 0.43
N THR A 28 0.08 -8.53 0.52
CA THR A 28 -1.22 -8.35 1.18
C THR A 28 -1.07 -8.19 2.68
N SER A 29 -0.13 -8.93 3.30
CA SER A 29 0.16 -8.78 4.72
C SER A 29 0.68 -7.38 5.05
N LEU A 30 1.59 -6.84 4.23
CA LEU A 30 2.10 -5.48 4.40
C LEU A 30 0.94 -4.48 4.42
N VAL A 31 0.07 -4.53 3.42
CA VAL A 31 -1.03 -3.59 3.30
C VAL A 31 -2.06 -3.78 4.41
N SER A 32 -2.44 -5.03 4.70
CA SER A 32 -3.41 -5.32 5.76
C SER A 32 -2.91 -4.86 7.13
N ASN A 33 -1.63 -5.04 7.43
CA ASN A 33 -1.05 -4.58 8.68
C ASN A 33 -1.06 -3.05 8.77
N ALA A 34 -0.74 -2.36 7.66
CA ALA A 34 -0.79 -0.91 7.62
C ALA A 34 -2.21 -0.38 7.86
N LEU A 35 -3.20 -1.03 7.24
CA LEU A 35 -4.61 -0.67 7.41
C LEU A 35 -5.08 -0.91 8.84
N ALA A 36 -4.72 -2.07 9.41
CA ALA A 36 -5.11 -2.43 10.77
C ALA A 36 -4.62 -1.42 11.80
N ALA A 37 -3.44 -0.85 11.59
CA ALA A 37 -2.89 0.19 12.47
C ALA A 37 -3.78 1.44 12.49
N GLN A 38 -4.64 1.61 11.50
CA GLN A 38 -5.58 2.72 11.40
C GLN A 38 -7.03 2.29 11.66
N GLY A 39 -7.23 1.07 12.17
CA GLY A 39 -8.56 0.57 12.48
C GLY A 39 -9.34 0.06 11.28
N ILE A 40 -8.69 -0.17 10.15
CA ILE A 40 -9.30 -0.72 8.93
C ILE A 40 -8.90 -2.17 8.83
N TYR A 41 -9.86 -3.09 8.95
CA TYR A 41 -9.58 -4.53 8.97
C TYR A 41 -10.03 -5.17 7.67
N HIS A 42 -9.05 -5.50 6.83
CA HIS A 42 -9.29 -6.17 5.55
C HIS A 42 -8.06 -7.00 5.20
N HIS A 43 -8.30 -8.21 4.72
CA HIS A 43 -7.24 -9.07 4.20
C HIS A 43 -7.83 -9.95 3.11
N GLY A 44 -7.15 -10.03 1.97
CA GLY A 44 -7.61 -10.83 0.85
C GLY A 44 -6.64 -10.73 -0.33
N TRP A 45 -7.10 -11.19 -1.49
CA TRP A 45 -6.35 -11.05 -2.73
C TRP A 45 -6.18 -9.56 -3.07
N PRO A 46 -5.14 -9.19 -3.84
CA PRO A 46 -4.88 -7.78 -4.16
C PRO A 46 -6.10 -7.03 -4.70
N ALA A 47 -6.86 -7.63 -5.61
CA ALA A 47 -8.02 -6.96 -6.21
C ALA A 47 -9.13 -6.67 -5.17
N SER A 48 -9.18 -7.39 -4.06
CA SER A 48 -10.21 -7.16 -3.05
C SER A 48 -10.08 -5.79 -2.37
N TYR A 49 -8.90 -5.19 -2.43
CA TYR A 49 -8.65 -3.88 -1.78
C TYR A 49 -9.33 -2.73 -2.51
N PHE A 50 -9.82 -2.92 -3.74
CA PHE A 50 -10.64 -1.92 -4.43
C PHE A 50 -11.90 -1.58 -3.65
N SER A 51 -12.43 -2.51 -2.86
CA SER A 51 -13.65 -2.28 -2.08
C SER A 51 -13.47 -1.22 -0.99
N LEU A 52 -12.23 -0.88 -0.65
CA LEU A 52 -11.93 0.03 0.46
C LEU A 52 -11.90 1.49 0.04
N GLY A 53 -12.00 1.78 -1.25
CA GLY A 53 -11.84 3.16 -1.70
C GLY A 53 -12.27 3.38 -3.13
N THR A 54 -11.76 4.46 -3.70
CA THR A 54 -12.08 4.92 -5.05
C THR A 54 -10.80 5.14 -5.82
N VAL A 55 -10.78 4.73 -7.08
CA VAL A 55 -9.64 4.96 -7.97
C VAL A 55 -9.41 6.46 -8.13
N THR A 56 -8.16 6.88 -8.04
CA THR A 56 -7.77 8.28 -8.22
C THR A 56 -6.62 8.39 -9.21
N SER A 57 -6.58 9.49 -9.94
CA SER A 57 -5.45 9.84 -10.82
C SER A 57 -4.48 10.83 -10.15
N ASP A 58 -4.75 11.20 -8.89
CA ASP A 58 -3.93 12.15 -8.14
C ASP A 58 -3.41 11.45 -6.87
N PRO A 59 -2.38 10.58 -7.00
CA PRO A 59 -1.93 9.78 -5.87
C PRO A 59 -1.33 10.63 -4.75
N GLN A 60 -1.71 10.28 -3.52
CA GLN A 60 -1.22 10.92 -2.30
C GLN A 60 -0.70 9.84 -1.34
N PRO A 61 0.25 10.19 -0.46
CA PRO A 61 0.73 9.23 0.54
C PRO A 61 -0.42 8.60 1.32
N GLY A 62 -0.37 7.29 1.47
CA GLY A 62 -1.42 6.52 2.12
C GLY A 62 -2.44 5.92 1.17
N ASP A 63 -2.42 6.30 -0.10
CA ASP A 63 -3.22 5.61 -1.11
C ASP A 63 -2.68 4.20 -1.29
N LEU A 64 -3.57 3.24 -1.59
CA LEU A 64 -3.14 1.91 -1.96
C LEU A 64 -2.85 1.87 -3.45
N ILE A 65 -2.02 0.91 -3.85
CA ILE A 65 -1.66 0.75 -5.27
C ILE A 65 -1.92 -0.68 -5.67
N TYR A 66 -2.76 -0.85 -6.69
CA TYR A 66 -3.03 -2.15 -7.29
C TYR A 66 -2.26 -2.30 -8.59
N TYR A 67 -1.69 -3.48 -8.81
CA TYR A 67 -1.06 -3.86 -10.07
C TYR A 67 -1.69 -5.17 -10.53
N ALA A 68 -2.19 -5.21 -11.77
CA ALA A 68 -2.68 -6.47 -12.34
C ALA A 68 -1.55 -7.48 -12.48
N ASN A 69 -0.33 -6.98 -12.70
CA ASN A 69 0.91 -7.76 -12.71
C ASN A 69 2.00 -6.95 -12.03
N GLY A 70 2.44 -7.41 -10.87
CA GLY A 70 3.48 -6.73 -10.09
C GLY A 70 4.90 -6.96 -10.58
N GLY A 71 5.06 -7.62 -11.73
CA GLY A 71 6.37 -7.91 -12.33
C GLY A 71 6.73 -9.40 -12.36
N THR A 72 5.94 -10.24 -11.69
CA THR A 72 6.18 -11.68 -11.64
C THR A 72 5.07 -12.49 -12.29
N GLY A 73 4.14 -11.82 -12.97
CA GLY A 73 2.94 -12.43 -13.56
C GLY A 73 1.76 -12.52 -12.62
N LEU A 74 1.90 -12.06 -11.38
CA LEU A 74 0.86 -12.10 -10.36
C LEU A 74 0.40 -10.70 -9.98
N ALA A 75 -0.86 -10.59 -9.55
CA ALA A 75 -1.39 -9.34 -9.02
C ALA A 75 -0.62 -8.94 -7.75
N HIS A 76 -0.54 -7.63 -7.52
CA HIS A 76 0.22 -7.06 -6.41
C HIS A 76 -0.50 -5.87 -5.82
N ILE A 77 -0.28 -5.60 -4.55
CA ILE A 77 -0.81 -4.45 -3.83
C ILE A 77 0.31 -3.80 -3.01
N ALA A 78 0.30 -2.48 -2.91
CA ALA A 78 1.34 -1.74 -2.18
C ALA A 78 0.74 -0.48 -1.57
N VAL A 79 1.54 0.26 -0.80
CA VAL A 79 1.15 1.54 -0.20
C VAL A 79 2.01 2.65 -0.79
N TYR A 80 1.36 3.66 -1.35
CA TYR A 80 2.05 4.83 -1.89
C TYR A 80 2.56 5.73 -0.76
N ILE A 81 3.79 6.21 -0.87
CA ILE A 81 4.41 7.07 0.14
C ILE A 81 4.83 8.43 -0.40
N GLY A 82 4.47 8.72 -1.65
CA GLY A 82 4.82 10.00 -2.29
C GLY A 82 6.07 9.90 -3.15
N ASN A 83 6.28 10.93 -3.96
CA ASN A 83 7.47 11.06 -4.81
C ASN A 83 7.72 9.86 -5.72
N GLY A 84 6.65 9.22 -6.19
CA GLY A 84 6.77 8.09 -7.09
C GLY A 84 7.26 6.80 -6.43
N GLN A 85 7.23 6.74 -5.10
CA GLN A 85 7.72 5.59 -4.33
C GLN A 85 6.59 4.91 -3.56
N ALA A 86 6.81 3.64 -3.24
CA ALA A 86 5.85 2.84 -2.50
C ALA A 86 6.57 1.90 -1.54
N VAL A 87 5.85 1.44 -0.52
CA VAL A 87 6.29 0.33 0.32
C VAL A 87 5.67 -0.93 -0.25
N HIS A 88 6.50 -1.88 -0.59
CA HIS A 88 6.11 -3.18 -1.16
C HIS A 88 6.47 -4.31 -0.20
N GLY A 89 5.50 -5.16 0.13
CA GLY A 89 5.78 -6.45 0.75
C GLY A 89 5.96 -7.52 -0.35
N GLY A 90 6.44 -8.69 0.03
CA GLY A 90 6.63 -9.77 -0.94
C GLY A 90 7.69 -9.49 -2.00
N TRP A 91 8.62 -8.62 -1.70
CA TRP A 91 9.66 -8.18 -2.64
C TRP A 91 10.90 -9.05 -2.51
N GLN A 92 11.45 -9.51 -3.61
CA GLN A 92 12.70 -10.28 -3.67
C GLN A 92 13.06 -11.02 -2.36
N GLY A 93 12.56 -12.26 -2.20
CA GLY A 93 12.76 -13.01 -0.96
C GLY A 93 11.75 -12.64 0.13
N ASN A 94 10.59 -12.15 -0.28
CA ASN A 94 9.47 -11.86 0.62
C ASN A 94 9.77 -10.70 1.59
N GLN A 95 10.58 -9.75 1.17
CA GLN A 95 10.95 -8.60 2.00
C GLN A 95 9.95 -7.45 1.86
N THR A 96 9.96 -6.56 2.84
CA THR A 96 9.24 -5.29 2.81
C THR A 96 10.24 -4.18 2.55
N VAL A 97 10.08 -3.49 1.41
CA VAL A 97 11.07 -2.50 0.93
C VAL A 97 10.40 -1.25 0.40
N ILE A 98 11.17 -0.16 0.28
CA ILE A 98 10.79 1.00 -0.52
C ILE A 98 11.31 0.76 -1.93
N ALA A 99 10.43 0.92 -2.91
CA ALA A 99 10.79 0.83 -4.32
C ALA A 99 9.86 1.72 -5.13
N SER A 100 10.11 1.82 -6.45
CA SER A 100 9.25 2.62 -7.33
C SER A 100 7.79 2.19 -7.24
N ALA A 101 6.89 3.15 -7.31
CA ALA A 101 5.46 2.89 -7.45
C ALA A 101 5.11 2.42 -8.87
N TYR A 102 6.02 2.62 -9.84
CA TYR A 102 5.76 2.36 -11.26
C TYR A 102 6.49 1.09 -11.69
N VAL A 103 5.91 -0.05 -11.35
CA VAL A 103 6.47 -1.36 -11.65
C VAL A 103 5.42 -2.23 -12.34
N GLY A 104 5.86 -3.29 -12.97
CA GLY A 104 4.97 -4.28 -13.59
C GLY A 104 4.05 -3.66 -14.62
N SER A 105 2.75 -3.97 -14.53
CA SER A 105 1.71 -3.51 -15.47
C SER A 105 1.37 -2.02 -15.32
N GLY A 106 1.94 -1.33 -14.37
CA GLY A 106 1.60 0.05 -14.03
C GLY A 106 0.56 0.13 -12.92
N PRO A 107 0.64 1.19 -12.11
CA PRO A 107 -0.17 1.31 -10.90
C PRO A 107 -1.59 1.78 -11.18
N VAL A 108 -2.51 1.29 -10.35
CA VAL A 108 -3.84 1.87 -10.19
C VAL A 108 -3.93 2.33 -8.74
N PHE A 109 -4.08 3.61 -8.52
CA PHE A 109 -4.09 4.19 -7.18
C PHE A 109 -5.51 4.19 -6.61
N ILE A 110 -5.64 3.80 -5.34
CA ILE A 110 -6.92 3.69 -4.65
C ILE A 110 -6.89 4.63 -3.45
N ARG A 111 -7.77 5.64 -3.48
CA ARG A 111 -7.94 6.55 -2.36
C ARG A 111 -8.88 5.91 -1.35
N LEU A 112 -8.40 5.68 -0.14
CA LEU A 112 -9.22 5.12 0.94
C LEU A 112 -10.35 6.08 1.31
N ARG A 113 -11.50 5.53 1.65
CA ARG A 113 -12.65 6.30 2.10
C ARG A 113 -12.46 6.81 3.53
#